data_ce6eeb65ff31f4bddcaacfab63ff920b
#
_entry.id   ce6eeb65ff31f4bddcaacfab63ff920b
#
_cell.length_a   1.000
_cell.length_b   1.000
_cell.length_c   1.000
_cell.angle_alpha   90.00
_cell.angle_beta   90.00
_cell.angle_gamma   90.00
#
_symmetry.space_group_name_H-M   'P 1'
#
loop_
_entity.id
_entity.type
_entity.pdbx_description
1 polymer ?
#
loop_
_entity_poly.entity_id
_entity_poly.type
_entity_poly.pdbx_seq_one_letter_code
_entity_poly.pdbx_strand_id
1 'polypeptide(L)'
;MITTMPFTQLTPHLFAMQCRSMHYNTGVFISEGQAALIDPGLFADEFAAIRKLLRAHKAKPRWLILTHDHWDHVLGPEQFPGVTVVAHNRYRALAPRDADDVRWALADWWKRSGAERTERFEMPLPDVTVGSSGALTLGAITLELHHVPGHAADQLAVFHAESGALWASDILSDSEVPYVSDNLRDYGLTLERLAAWDIRTLVPGHGTWTNDAGEIRARIAGDQAYLWELGSRVAAGVRAGHSVQETVQACADMNYRRYLNCEFDHQLNVESVYLEHGGAADPKQFGWAKDWRNAEKQWSG
;
A
#
# COMPACT_ATOMS: atom_id res chain seq x y z
N MET A 1 7.96 7.50 26.89
CA MET A 1 7.41 6.15 26.60
C MET A 1 6.52 6.31 25.37
N ILE A 2 6.94 5.77 24.24
CA ILE A 2 6.15 5.78 23.01
C ILE A 2 5.13 4.67 23.19
N THR A 3 3.85 5.04 23.29
CA THR A 3 2.75 4.09 23.50
C THR A 3 2.43 3.46 22.15
N THR A 4 2.78 2.19 21.94
CA THR A 4 2.27 1.40 20.81
C THR A 4 0.76 1.45 20.80
N MET A 5 0.15 1.76 19.67
CA MET A 5 -1.29 1.68 19.51
C MET A 5 -1.73 0.21 19.67
N PRO A 6 -2.78 -0.07 20.44
CA PRO A 6 -3.24 -1.45 20.62
C PRO A 6 -3.87 -1.97 19.33
N PHE A 7 -3.83 -3.29 19.13
CA PHE A 7 -4.65 -3.94 18.12
C PHE A 7 -6.15 -3.76 18.42
N THR A 8 -6.90 -3.41 17.39
CA THR A 8 -8.37 -3.39 17.40
C THR A 8 -8.90 -4.62 16.69
N GLN A 9 -9.81 -5.34 17.32
CA GLN A 9 -10.51 -6.43 16.65
C GLN A 9 -11.64 -5.86 15.80
N LEU A 10 -11.56 -6.04 14.48
CA LEU A 10 -12.52 -5.49 13.51
C LEU A 10 -13.59 -6.51 13.11
N THR A 11 -13.22 -7.80 13.06
CA THR A 11 -14.15 -8.93 12.85
C THR A 11 -13.78 -10.06 13.81
N PRO A 12 -14.53 -11.16 13.90
CA PRO A 12 -14.14 -12.31 14.73
C PRO A 12 -12.72 -12.82 14.43
N HIS A 13 -12.20 -12.56 13.24
CA HIS A 13 -10.91 -13.09 12.79
C HIS A 13 -9.87 -12.02 12.46
N LEU A 14 -10.26 -10.78 12.13
CA LEU A 14 -9.34 -9.71 11.73
C LEU A 14 -9.04 -8.75 12.88
N PHE A 15 -7.76 -8.56 13.12
CA PHE A 15 -7.19 -7.55 14.01
C PHE A 15 -6.34 -6.59 13.19
N ALA A 16 -6.49 -5.29 13.42
CA ALA A 16 -5.67 -4.25 12.80
C ALA A 16 -5.03 -3.36 13.88
N MET A 17 -3.84 -2.88 13.59
CA MET A 17 -3.14 -1.88 14.39
C MET A 17 -2.67 -0.78 13.45
N GLN A 18 -3.03 0.47 13.77
CA GLN A 18 -2.41 1.60 13.10
C GLN A 18 -1.05 1.87 13.73
N CYS A 19 -0.04 1.86 12.90
CA CYS A 19 1.33 2.13 13.28
C CYS A 19 1.53 3.64 13.56
N ARG A 20 2.57 3.98 14.29
CA ARG A 20 2.83 5.36 14.73
C ARG A 20 3.23 6.32 13.62
N SER A 21 3.48 5.82 12.44
CA SER A 21 3.93 6.59 11.30
C SER A 21 3.08 6.41 10.06
N MET A 22 2.92 7.47 9.29
CA MET A 22 2.21 7.51 7.99
C MET A 22 0.78 6.94 8.04
N HIS A 23 0.15 6.86 9.21
CA HIS A 23 -1.11 6.15 9.41
C HIS A 23 -1.11 4.72 8.84
N TYR A 24 0.09 4.13 8.75
CA TYR A 24 0.29 2.78 8.24
C TYR A 24 -0.44 1.74 9.08
N ASN A 25 -1.04 0.77 8.45
CA ASN A 25 -1.77 -0.29 9.12
C ASN A 25 -1.07 -1.65 8.94
N THR A 26 -1.02 -2.42 10.01
CA THR A 26 -0.62 -3.83 9.98
C THR A 26 -1.78 -4.71 10.42
N GLY A 27 -1.97 -5.84 9.74
CA GLY A 27 -3.08 -6.74 9.93
C GLY A 27 -2.69 -8.12 10.43
N VAL A 28 -3.59 -8.73 11.21
CA VAL A 28 -3.46 -10.12 11.63
C VAL A 28 -4.82 -10.82 11.54
N PHE A 29 -4.92 -11.82 10.69
CA PHE A 29 -6.04 -12.77 10.76
C PHE A 29 -5.70 -13.92 11.70
N ILE A 30 -6.64 -14.31 12.55
CA ILE A 30 -6.47 -15.43 13.49
C ILE A 30 -7.66 -16.36 13.40
N SER A 31 -7.37 -17.67 13.25
CA SER A 31 -8.37 -18.74 13.28
C SER A 31 -7.73 -20.03 13.81
N GLU A 32 -8.37 -20.69 14.78
CA GLU A 32 -7.96 -21.98 15.34
C GLU A 32 -6.47 -22.09 15.71
N GLY A 33 -5.94 -21.04 16.36
CA GLY A 33 -4.55 -21.02 16.80
C GLY A 33 -3.51 -20.81 15.66
N GLN A 34 -3.96 -20.50 14.46
CA GLN A 34 -3.12 -20.10 13.33
C GLN A 34 -3.30 -18.60 13.04
N ALA A 35 -2.26 -17.95 12.55
CA ALA A 35 -2.30 -16.56 12.16
C ALA A 35 -1.74 -16.32 10.76
N ALA A 36 -2.33 -15.35 10.04
CA ALA A 36 -1.78 -14.74 8.85
C ALA A 36 -1.46 -13.28 9.16
N LEU A 37 -0.20 -12.90 8.99
CA LEU A 37 0.29 -11.54 9.16
C LEU A 37 0.22 -10.82 7.81
N ILE A 38 -0.26 -9.58 7.78
CA ILE A 38 -0.29 -8.77 6.57
C ILE A 38 0.56 -7.53 6.83
N ASP A 39 1.57 -7.33 6.02
CA ASP A 39 2.49 -6.19 6.03
C ASP A 39 2.91 -5.80 7.46
N PRO A 40 3.58 -6.71 8.20
CA PRO A 40 3.72 -6.54 9.63
C PRO A 40 4.75 -5.49 10.01
N GLY A 41 4.26 -4.31 10.44
CA GLY A 41 5.00 -3.31 11.21
C GLY A 41 6.20 -2.63 10.53
N LEU A 42 6.63 -1.50 11.11
CA LEU A 42 7.80 -0.73 10.69
C LEU A 42 8.85 -0.64 11.82
N PHE A 43 8.43 -0.73 13.09
CA PHE A 43 9.27 -0.49 14.24
C PHE A 43 9.28 -1.67 15.22
N ALA A 44 10.34 -1.77 16.01
CA ALA A 44 10.54 -2.86 16.96
C ALA A 44 9.38 -3.04 17.96
N ASP A 45 8.79 -1.95 18.42
CA ASP A 45 7.66 -1.95 19.33
C ASP A 45 6.36 -2.45 18.67
N GLU A 46 6.18 -2.19 17.36
CA GLU A 46 5.07 -2.70 16.57
C GLU A 46 5.18 -4.21 16.34
N PHE A 47 6.38 -4.70 16.01
CA PHE A 47 6.64 -6.15 15.97
C PHE A 47 6.42 -6.82 17.34
N ALA A 48 6.79 -6.13 18.44
CA ALA A 48 6.53 -6.63 19.79
C ALA A 48 5.02 -6.70 20.10
N ALA A 49 4.23 -5.73 19.61
CA ALA A 49 2.78 -5.73 19.73
C ALA A 49 2.14 -6.90 18.97
N ILE A 50 2.59 -7.17 17.74
CA ILE A 50 2.17 -8.36 16.96
C ILE A 50 2.46 -9.64 17.76
N ARG A 51 3.69 -9.82 18.24
CA ARG A 51 4.05 -10.99 19.06
C ARG A 51 3.22 -11.10 20.33
N LYS A 52 2.83 -9.97 20.95
CA LYS A 52 1.93 -9.96 22.12
C LYS A 52 0.54 -10.43 21.77
N LEU A 53 -0.04 -9.95 20.64
CA LEU A 53 -1.33 -10.40 20.13
C LEU A 53 -1.33 -11.91 19.89
N LEU A 54 -0.33 -12.42 19.17
CA LEU A 54 -0.18 -13.85 18.89
C LEU A 54 -0.15 -14.70 20.15
N ARG A 55 0.61 -14.27 21.19
CA ARG A 55 0.65 -14.98 22.47
C ARG A 55 -0.69 -14.96 23.19
N ALA A 56 -1.40 -13.82 23.19
CA ALA A 56 -2.70 -13.68 23.83
C ALA A 56 -3.74 -14.64 23.24
N HIS A 57 -3.69 -14.84 21.92
CA HIS A 57 -4.59 -15.74 21.20
C HIS A 57 -4.03 -17.17 21.03
N LYS A 58 -2.85 -17.47 21.62
CA LYS A 58 -2.13 -18.76 21.46
C LYS A 58 -1.98 -19.15 19.98
N ALA A 59 -1.84 -18.14 19.10
CA ALA A 59 -1.76 -18.31 17.66
C ALA A 59 -0.30 -18.37 17.21
N LYS A 60 -0.04 -19.24 16.20
CA LYS A 60 1.25 -19.34 15.52
C LYS A 60 1.12 -18.75 14.12
N PRO A 61 2.04 -17.85 13.70
CA PRO A 61 2.03 -17.35 12.34
C PRO A 61 2.33 -18.48 11.36
N ARG A 62 1.43 -18.68 10.42
CA ARG A 62 1.53 -19.64 9.32
C ARG A 62 1.87 -18.95 8.02
N TRP A 63 1.23 -17.82 7.76
CA TRP A 63 1.39 -17.03 6.56
C TRP A 63 1.85 -15.62 6.90
N LEU A 64 2.76 -15.09 6.10
CA LEU A 64 3.13 -13.69 6.07
C LEU A 64 2.90 -13.18 4.65
N ILE A 65 1.91 -12.32 4.50
CA ILE A 65 1.48 -11.80 3.21
C ILE A 65 2.16 -10.44 3.02
N LEU A 66 2.96 -10.31 1.97
CA LEU A 66 3.45 -9.04 1.47
C LEU A 66 2.49 -8.59 0.38
N THR A 67 1.84 -7.46 0.59
CA THR A 67 0.84 -6.98 -0.38
C THR A 67 1.49 -6.48 -1.65
N HIS A 68 2.64 -5.80 -1.54
CA HIS A 68 3.46 -5.36 -2.67
C HIS A 68 4.90 -5.05 -2.24
N ASP A 69 5.76 -4.66 -3.16
CA ASP A 69 7.21 -4.54 -2.92
C ASP A 69 7.68 -3.17 -2.45
N HIS A 70 6.78 -2.24 -2.11
CA HIS A 70 7.17 -0.96 -1.53
C HIS A 70 7.84 -1.14 -0.16
N TRP A 71 8.72 -0.19 0.17
CA TRP A 71 9.68 -0.27 1.28
C TRP A 71 9.04 -0.50 2.65
N ASP A 72 7.85 0.04 2.90
CA ASP A 72 7.14 -0.03 4.18
C ASP A 72 6.35 -1.35 4.37
N HIS A 73 6.16 -2.13 3.32
CA HIS A 73 5.44 -3.41 3.36
C HIS A 73 6.34 -4.64 3.52
N VAL A 74 7.66 -4.50 3.36
CA VAL A 74 8.58 -5.64 3.19
C VAL A 74 9.42 -6.01 4.41
N LEU A 75 9.26 -5.35 5.55
CA LEU A 75 10.08 -5.58 6.76
C LEU A 75 9.71 -6.83 7.56
N GLY A 76 8.50 -7.35 7.36
CA GLY A 76 7.98 -8.47 8.15
C GLY A 76 8.81 -9.75 8.13
N PRO A 77 9.28 -10.24 6.99
CA PRO A 77 9.97 -11.54 6.91
C PRO A 77 11.22 -11.63 7.79
N GLU A 78 12.00 -10.58 7.91
CA GLU A 78 13.18 -10.58 8.79
C GLU A 78 12.83 -10.65 10.29
N GLN A 79 11.62 -10.18 10.65
CA GLN A 79 11.13 -10.14 12.02
C GLN A 79 10.38 -11.41 12.45
N PHE A 80 9.93 -12.20 11.47
CA PHE A 80 9.22 -13.45 11.66
C PHE A 80 9.86 -14.58 10.87
N PRO A 81 11.12 -14.96 11.18
CA PRO A 81 11.85 -15.97 10.41
C PRO A 81 11.15 -17.33 10.47
N GLY A 82 11.15 -18.03 9.33
CA GLY A 82 10.55 -19.36 9.20
C GLY A 82 9.03 -19.37 8.99
N VAL A 83 8.39 -18.20 8.92
CA VAL A 83 6.99 -18.08 8.47
C VAL A 83 6.96 -18.08 6.94
N THR A 84 6.02 -18.82 6.34
CA THR A 84 5.88 -18.88 4.89
C THR A 84 5.45 -17.52 4.32
N VAL A 85 6.31 -16.94 3.49
CA VAL A 85 6.07 -15.64 2.84
C VAL A 85 5.26 -15.83 1.56
N VAL A 86 4.18 -15.06 1.43
CA VAL A 86 3.28 -15.07 0.27
C VAL A 86 3.25 -13.69 -0.36
N ALA A 87 3.39 -13.63 -1.69
CA ALA A 87 3.25 -12.40 -2.45
C ALA A 87 2.70 -12.68 -3.85
N HIS A 88 2.45 -11.64 -4.63
CA HIS A 88 2.09 -11.80 -6.04
C HIS A 88 3.26 -12.35 -6.88
N ASN A 89 2.98 -13.05 -7.97
CA ASN A 89 4.02 -13.65 -8.81
C ASN A 89 4.97 -12.60 -9.44
N ARG A 90 4.47 -11.38 -9.71
CA ARG A 90 5.31 -10.28 -10.21
C ARG A 90 6.34 -9.79 -9.19
N TYR A 91 6.09 -9.95 -7.89
CA TYR A 91 7.02 -9.56 -6.83
C TYR A 91 8.42 -10.14 -7.04
N ARG A 92 8.53 -11.40 -7.51
CA ARG A 92 9.83 -12.05 -7.75
C ARG A 92 10.69 -11.34 -8.80
N ALA A 93 10.08 -10.64 -9.75
CA ALA A 93 10.77 -9.88 -10.78
C ALA A 93 11.03 -8.43 -10.35
N LEU A 94 10.09 -7.84 -9.61
CA LEU A 94 10.14 -6.45 -9.16
C LEU A 94 11.11 -6.27 -7.99
N ALA A 95 10.98 -7.05 -6.95
CA ALA A 95 11.76 -6.91 -5.73
C ALA A 95 13.30 -6.87 -5.93
N PRO A 96 13.93 -7.68 -6.79
CA PRO A 96 15.36 -7.53 -7.08
C PRO A 96 15.70 -6.25 -7.85
N ARG A 97 14.79 -5.78 -8.72
CA ARG A 97 14.96 -4.55 -9.51
C ARG A 97 14.92 -3.33 -8.59
N ASP A 98 13.95 -3.31 -7.68
CA ASP A 98 13.64 -2.15 -6.85
C ASP A 98 14.38 -2.19 -5.49
N ALA A 99 15.17 -3.26 -5.23
CA ALA A 99 15.86 -3.48 -3.97
C ALA A 99 16.80 -2.36 -3.52
N ASP A 100 17.44 -1.63 -4.43
CA ASP A 100 18.31 -0.50 -4.07
C ASP A 100 17.49 0.72 -3.65
N ASP A 101 16.37 0.98 -4.31
CA ASP A 101 15.45 2.07 -3.96
C ASP A 101 14.76 1.79 -2.63
N VAL A 102 14.31 0.55 -2.40
CA VAL A 102 13.77 0.10 -1.12
C VAL A 102 14.79 0.27 0.01
N ARG A 103 16.04 -0.16 -0.19
CA ARG A 103 17.10 0.01 0.82
C ARG A 103 17.38 1.47 1.14
N TRP A 104 17.39 2.31 0.11
CA TRP A 104 17.59 3.74 0.29
C TRP A 104 16.43 4.35 1.08
N ALA A 105 15.17 4.06 0.72
CA ALA A 105 13.99 4.55 1.39
C ALA A 105 13.96 4.15 2.88
N LEU A 106 14.26 2.88 3.17
CA LEU A 106 14.36 2.39 4.53
C LEU A 106 15.47 3.10 5.33
N ALA A 107 16.65 3.30 4.75
CA ALA A 107 17.76 3.96 5.44
C ALA A 107 17.43 5.42 5.77
N ASP A 108 16.80 6.14 4.84
CA ASP A 108 16.37 7.51 5.04
C ASP A 108 15.26 7.60 6.08
N TRP A 109 14.26 6.71 5.97
CA TRP A 109 13.17 6.63 6.94
C TRP A 109 13.66 6.40 8.37
N TRP A 110 14.54 5.42 8.61
CA TRP A 110 15.07 5.18 9.95
C TRP A 110 15.88 6.35 10.48
N LYS A 111 16.68 7.00 9.63
CA LYS A 111 17.39 8.21 10.01
C LYS A 111 16.45 9.31 10.47
N ARG A 112 15.36 9.55 9.74
CA ARG A 112 14.34 10.55 10.10
C ARG A 112 13.54 10.18 11.35
N SER A 113 13.23 8.91 11.51
CA SER A 113 12.49 8.40 12.68
C SER A 113 13.33 8.32 13.96
N GLY A 114 14.62 8.65 13.90
CA GLY A 114 15.56 8.53 15.03
C GLY A 114 15.89 7.07 15.41
N ALA A 115 15.59 6.12 14.52
CA ALA A 115 15.93 4.72 14.69
C ALA A 115 17.14 4.41 13.80
N GLU A 116 18.25 3.98 14.39
CA GLU A 116 19.40 3.50 13.61
C GLU A 116 19.24 2.01 13.31
N ARG A 117 19.45 1.66 12.06
CA ARG A 117 19.62 0.27 11.64
C ARG A 117 21.09 0.03 11.32
N THR A 118 21.67 -0.96 11.97
CA THR A 118 23.08 -1.36 11.77
C THR A 118 23.24 -2.44 10.71
N GLU A 119 22.19 -3.21 10.46
CA GLU A 119 22.23 -4.33 9.52
C GLU A 119 21.70 -3.91 8.14
N ARG A 120 22.35 -4.43 7.09
CA ARG A 120 21.88 -4.22 5.72
C ARG A 120 20.54 -4.94 5.53
N PHE A 121 19.55 -4.24 4.99
CA PHE A 121 18.28 -4.85 4.61
C PHE A 121 18.45 -5.70 3.35
N GLU A 122 18.00 -6.94 3.42
CA GLU A 122 17.91 -7.82 2.27
C GLU A 122 16.45 -7.95 1.85
N MET A 123 16.17 -7.64 0.59
CA MET A 123 14.82 -7.71 0.03
C MET A 123 14.29 -9.16 0.13
N PRO A 124 13.19 -9.41 0.85
CA PRO A 124 12.68 -10.76 1.01
C PRO A 124 12.16 -11.31 -0.32
N LEU A 125 12.25 -12.62 -0.50
CA LEU A 125 11.61 -13.31 -1.62
C LEU A 125 10.48 -14.21 -1.08
N PRO A 126 9.34 -14.27 -1.79
CA PRO A 126 8.23 -15.11 -1.35
C PRO A 126 8.52 -16.60 -1.56
N ASP A 127 8.08 -17.41 -0.59
CA ASP A 127 8.07 -18.88 -0.69
C ASP A 127 6.95 -19.35 -1.63
N VAL A 128 5.78 -18.70 -1.53
CA VAL A 128 4.58 -18.99 -2.31
C VAL A 128 4.18 -17.74 -3.09
N THR A 129 3.84 -17.92 -4.34
CA THR A 129 3.34 -16.83 -5.18
C THR A 129 1.92 -17.06 -5.64
N VAL A 130 1.16 -15.96 -5.79
CA VAL A 130 -0.21 -15.92 -6.26
C VAL A 130 -0.27 -15.21 -7.61
N GLY A 131 -1.11 -15.68 -8.52
CA GLY A 131 -1.40 -14.99 -9.79
C GLY A 131 -2.52 -13.97 -9.66
N SER A 132 -3.47 -13.98 -10.60
CA SER A 132 -4.62 -13.07 -10.57
C SER A 132 -5.51 -13.24 -9.33
N SER A 133 -5.54 -14.45 -8.77
CA SER A 133 -6.22 -14.76 -7.50
C SER A 133 -5.64 -16.05 -6.89
N GLY A 134 -5.85 -16.21 -5.60
CA GLY A 134 -5.48 -17.39 -4.83
C GLY A 134 -6.24 -17.47 -3.53
N ALA A 135 -6.04 -18.56 -2.80
CA ALA A 135 -6.69 -18.77 -1.50
C ALA A 135 -5.70 -19.40 -0.52
N LEU A 136 -5.73 -18.92 0.72
CA LEU A 136 -4.97 -19.46 1.83
C LEU A 136 -5.94 -20.00 2.90
N THR A 137 -5.82 -21.27 3.24
CA THR A 137 -6.53 -21.84 4.39
C THR A 137 -5.82 -21.41 5.67
N LEU A 138 -6.60 -20.90 6.62
CA LEU A 138 -6.15 -20.47 7.95
C LEU A 138 -7.10 -21.01 9.02
N GLY A 139 -6.79 -22.17 9.61
CA GLY A 139 -7.73 -22.85 10.51
C GLY A 139 -9.05 -23.14 9.82
N ALA A 140 -10.15 -22.60 10.36
CA ALA A 140 -11.50 -22.78 9.81
C ALA A 140 -11.90 -21.77 8.73
N ILE A 141 -11.05 -20.77 8.42
CA ILE A 141 -11.37 -19.73 7.43
C ILE A 141 -10.51 -19.84 6.18
N THR A 142 -11.00 -19.24 5.10
CA THR A 142 -10.26 -19.05 3.85
C THR A 142 -10.05 -17.57 3.60
N LEU A 143 -8.80 -17.18 3.38
CA LEU A 143 -8.42 -15.85 2.93
C LEU A 143 -8.24 -15.87 1.42
N GLU A 144 -9.01 -15.07 0.71
CA GLU A 144 -8.87 -14.88 -0.72
C GLU A 144 -7.83 -13.79 -0.99
N LEU A 145 -6.88 -14.10 -1.86
CA LEU A 145 -5.88 -13.14 -2.33
C LEU A 145 -6.22 -12.73 -3.74
N HIS A 146 -6.34 -11.44 -3.99
CA HIS A 146 -6.69 -10.90 -5.30
C HIS A 146 -5.65 -9.91 -5.77
N HIS A 147 -5.19 -10.06 -7.02
CA HIS A 147 -4.34 -9.08 -7.68
C HIS A 147 -5.15 -7.80 -7.95
N VAL A 148 -4.69 -6.69 -7.41
CA VAL A 148 -5.31 -5.36 -7.45
C VAL A 148 -4.31 -4.32 -7.95
N PRO A 149 -3.86 -4.43 -9.22
CA PRO A 149 -2.84 -3.55 -9.78
C PRO A 149 -3.35 -2.13 -9.96
N GLY A 150 -2.41 -1.21 -10.12
CA GLY A 150 -2.64 0.21 -10.36
C GLY A 150 -1.82 1.10 -9.46
N HIS A 151 -1.91 0.89 -8.12
CA HIS A 151 -0.95 1.47 -7.18
C HIS A 151 0.43 0.84 -7.37
N ALA A 152 0.51 -0.46 -7.32
CA ALA A 152 1.73 -1.23 -7.62
C ALA A 152 1.41 -2.42 -8.53
N ALA A 153 2.37 -2.81 -9.38
CA ALA A 153 2.18 -3.86 -10.39
C ALA A 153 1.97 -5.25 -9.80
N ASP A 154 2.36 -5.48 -8.57
CA ASP A 154 2.28 -6.74 -7.84
C ASP A 154 1.31 -6.68 -6.65
N GLN A 155 0.51 -5.62 -6.53
CA GLN A 155 -0.32 -5.43 -5.35
C GLN A 155 -1.39 -6.51 -5.19
N LEU A 156 -1.48 -7.05 -3.97
CA LEU A 156 -2.52 -7.97 -3.51
C LEU A 156 -3.45 -7.29 -2.51
N ALA A 157 -4.74 -7.56 -2.63
CA ALA A 157 -5.71 -7.39 -1.56
C ALA A 157 -6.02 -8.73 -0.91
N VAL A 158 -6.37 -8.72 0.38
CA VAL A 158 -6.79 -9.91 1.14
C VAL A 158 -8.27 -9.75 1.51
N PHE A 159 -9.08 -10.71 1.06
CA PHE A 159 -10.52 -10.68 1.30
C PHE A 159 -10.97 -11.92 2.08
N HIS A 160 -11.76 -11.70 3.13
CA HIS A 160 -12.46 -12.77 3.84
C HIS A 160 -13.96 -12.62 3.57
N ALA A 161 -14.44 -13.37 2.58
CA ALA A 161 -15.79 -13.22 2.03
C ALA A 161 -16.90 -13.39 3.07
N GLU A 162 -16.76 -14.36 4.00
CA GLU A 162 -17.78 -14.62 5.03
C GLU A 162 -18.02 -13.41 5.93
N SER A 163 -16.96 -12.70 6.34
CA SER A 163 -17.10 -11.46 7.14
C SER A 163 -17.22 -10.19 6.30
N GLY A 164 -16.98 -10.25 4.98
CA GLY A 164 -16.88 -9.09 4.11
C GLY A 164 -15.70 -8.18 4.47
N ALA A 165 -14.65 -8.71 5.08
CA ALA A 165 -13.47 -7.94 5.46
C ALA A 165 -12.47 -7.87 4.30
N LEU A 166 -12.19 -6.66 3.85
CA LEU A 166 -11.19 -6.36 2.83
C LEU A 166 -9.99 -5.64 3.47
N TRP A 167 -8.82 -6.25 3.36
CA TRP A 167 -7.54 -5.57 3.47
C TRP A 167 -7.15 -5.09 2.08
N ALA A 168 -7.25 -3.78 1.85
CA ALA A 168 -7.14 -3.21 0.51
C ALA A 168 -5.69 -2.86 0.14
N SER A 169 -4.73 -2.94 1.07
CA SER A 169 -3.39 -2.39 0.87
C SER A 169 -3.44 -0.90 0.52
N ASP A 170 -2.59 -0.37 -0.32
CA ASP A 170 -2.44 1.06 -0.58
C ASP A 170 -3.45 1.60 -1.60
N ILE A 171 -4.69 1.17 -1.44
CA ILE A 171 -5.85 1.72 -2.14
C ILE A 171 -6.98 1.99 -1.17
N LEU A 172 -7.91 2.88 -1.54
CA LEU A 172 -9.08 3.27 -0.76
C LEU A 172 -8.72 3.93 0.60
N SER A 173 -7.57 4.60 0.68
CA SER A 173 -7.18 5.43 1.82
C SER A 173 -8.13 6.61 1.98
N ASP A 174 -8.35 7.06 3.23
CA ASP A 174 -9.02 8.33 3.52
C ASP A 174 -8.03 9.48 3.70
N SER A 175 -6.76 9.18 3.87
CA SER A 175 -5.69 10.15 4.13
C SER A 175 -4.81 10.43 2.92
N GLU A 176 -4.81 9.58 1.91
CA GLU A 176 -3.96 9.68 0.73
C GLU A 176 -4.77 9.84 -0.55
N VAL A 177 -4.18 10.49 -1.53
CA VAL A 177 -4.65 10.44 -2.92
C VAL A 177 -4.32 9.07 -3.51
N PRO A 178 -5.15 8.49 -4.41
CA PRO A 178 -4.79 7.26 -5.11
C PRO A 178 -3.45 7.42 -5.82
N TYR A 179 -2.39 6.78 -5.31
CA TYR A 179 -1.04 6.90 -5.86
C TYR A 179 -0.83 5.92 -7.02
N VAL A 180 -0.57 6.45 -8.23
CA VAL A 180 -0.43 5.68 -9.47
C VAL A 180 1.05 5.47 -9.77
N SER A 181 1.66 4.45 -9.18
CA SER A 181 3.05 4.11 -9.50
C SER A 181 3.19 3.01 -10.57
N ASP A 182 2.10 2.29 -10.87
CA ASP A 182 2.11 1.27 -11.92
C ASP A 182 1.33 1.73 -13.16
N ASN A 183 -0.02 1.74 -13.09
CA ASN A 183 -0.85 1.98 -14.27
C ASN A 183 -2.23 2.53 -13.92
N LEU A 184 -2.58 3.69 -14.51
CA LEU A 184 -3.86 4.38 -14.28
C LEU A 184 -5.07 3.53 -14.69
N ARG A 185 -5.00 2.89 -15.87
CA ARG A 185 -6.11 2.08 -16.39
C ARG A 185 -6.38 0.88 -15.51
N ASP A 186 -5.34 0.17 -15.11
CA ASP A 186 -5.46 -1.01 -14.27
C ASP A 186 -6.00 -0.64 -12.89
N TYR A 187 -5.63 0.54 -12.36
CA TYR A 187 -6.19 1.07 -11.13
C TYR A 187 -7.70 1.30 -11.25
N GLY A 188 -8.15 1.96 -12.30
CA GLY A 188 -9.58 2.16 -12.57
C GLY A 188 -10.35 0.84 -12.62
N LEU A 189 -9.85 -0.16 -13.35
CA LEU A 189 -10.44 -1.51 -13.45
C LEU A 189 -10.44 -2.24 -12.10
N THR A 190 -9.42 -2.03 -11.28
CA THR A 190 -9.36 -2.56 -9.90
C THR A 190 -10.50 -1.98 -9.06
N LEU A 191 -10.70 -0.65 -9.06
CA LEU A 191 -11.78 -0.01 -8.31
C LEU A 191 -13.17 -0.41 -8.80
N GLU A 192 -13.38 -0.55 -10.12
CA GLU A 192 -14.63 -1.05 -10.69
C GLU A 192 -14.96 -2.47 -10.18
N ARG A 193 -13.95 -3.34 -10.14
CA ARG A 193 -14.11 -4.70 -9.61
C ARG A 193 -14.43 -4.71 -8.12
N LEU A 194 -13.73 -3.90 -7.31
CA LEU A 194 -13.96 -3.80 -5.87
C LEU A 194 -15.33 -3.22 -5.53
N ALA A 195 -15.85 -2.30 -6.35
CA ALA A 195 -17.19 -1.75 -6.19
C ALA A 195 -18.31 -2.80 -6.26
N ALA A 196 -18.05 -3.94 -6.88
CA ALA A 196 -19.01 -5.05 -6.99
C ALA A 196 -18.95 -6.04 -5.81
N TRP A 197 -18.01 -5.88 -4.87
CA TRP A 197 -17.85 -6.79 -3.73
C TRP A 197 -18.72 -6.36 -2.53
N ASP A 198 -19.14 -7.33 -1.72
CA ASP A 198 -19.83 -7.09 -0.44
C ASP A 198 -18.82 -6.75 0.66
N ILE A 199 -18.23 -5.56 0.57
CA ILE A 199 -17.25 -5.08 1.54
C ILE A 199 -18.01 -4.49 2.74
N ARG A 200 -17.84 -5.10 3.91
CA ARG A 200 -18.47 -4.70 5.18
C ARG A 200 -17.47 -4.13 6.18
N THR A 201 -16.19 -4.43 6.01
CA THR A 201 -15.07 -3.84 6.75
C THR A 201 -13.95 -3.57 5.77
N LEU A 202 -13.52 -2.32 5.67
CA LEU A 202 -12.42 -1.88 4.81
C LEU A 202 -11.23 -1.47 5.67
N VAL A 203 -10.05 -2.04 5.38
CA VAL A 203 -8.78 -1.63 5.97
C VAL A 203 -7.82 -1.27 4.84
N PRO A 204 -7.46 0.02 4.66
CA PRO A 204 -6.41 0.43 3.74
C PRO A 204 -5.03 0.18 4.33
N GLY A 205 -3.98 0.22 3.52
CA GLY A 205 -2.59 0.18 3.99
C GLY A 205 -2.24 1.43 4.81
N HIS A 206 -2.72 2.58 4.38
CA HIS A 206 -2.60 3.86 5.09
C HIS A 206 -3.97 4.50 5.32
N GLY A 207 -4.14 5.15 6.47
CA GLY A 207 -5.39 5.83 6.84
C GLY A 207 -6.26 5.05 7.83
N THR A 208 -7.52 5.43 7.95
CA THR A 208 -8.44 4.82 8.92
C THR A 208 -9.24 3.68 8.28
N TRP A 209 -9.43 2.60 9.03
CA TRP A 209 -10.40 1.56 8.64
C TRP A 209 -11.81 2.00 8.91
N THR A 210 -12.77 1.40 8.21
CA THR A 210 -14.18 1.71 8.39
C THR A 210 -15.07 0.48 8.18
N ASN A 211 -16.20 0.45 8.87
CA ASN A 211 -17.30 -0.50 8.64
C ASN A 211 -18.60 0.22 8.21
N ASP A 212 -18.52 1.49 7.90
CA ASP A 212 -19.62 2.25 7.34
C ASP A 212 -19.73 2.02 5.83
N ALA A 213 -20.81 1.40 5.40
CA ALA A 213 -21.03 1.07 3.99
C ALA A 213 -21.18 2.33 3.10
N GLY A 214 -21.60 3.46 3.66
CA GLY A 214 -21.66 4.75 2.94
C GLY A 214 -20.27 5.29 2.69
N GLU A 215 -19.42 5.25 3.70
CA GLU A 215 -18.01 5.66 3.59
C GLU A 215 -17.21 4.78 2.63
N ILE A 216 -17.39 3.45 2.70
CA ILE A 216 -16.72 2.52 1.76
C ILE A 216 -17.06 2.89 0.31
N ARG A 217 -18.36 3.06 0.01
CA ARG A 217 -18.78 3.48 -1.34
C ARG A 217 -18.25 4.86 -1.72
N ALA A 218 -18.21 5.80 -0.78
CA ALA A 218 -17.70 7.15 -1.03
C ALA A 218 -16.20 7.16 -1.33
N ARG A 219 -15.40 6.32 -0.66
CA ARG A 219 -13.96 6.17 -0.96
C ARG A 219 -13.76 5.62 -2.38
N ILE A 220 -14.47 4.55 -2.74
CA ILE A 220 -14.39 3.96 -4.08
C ILE A 220 -14.77 4.99 -5.15
N ALA A 221 -15.91 5.67 -4.98
CA ALA A 221 -16.38 6.67 -5.93
C ALA A 221 -15.45 7.89 -6.03
N GLY A 222 -14.89 8.33 -4.90
CA GLY A 222 -13.96 9.45 -4.85
C GLY A 222 -12.65 9.13 -5.56
N ASP A 223 -12.09 7.93 -5.35
CA ASP A 223 -10.88 7.49 -6.02
C ASP A 223 -11.11 7.31 -7.52
N GLN A 224 -12.25 6.73 -7.93
CA GLN A 224 -12.63 6.62 -9.35
C GLN A 224 -12.74 7.99 -10.02
N ALA A 225 -13.38 8.96 -9.35
CA ALA A 225 -13.53 10.31 -9.87
C ALA A 225 -12.18 11.01 -10.05
N TYR A 226 -11.27 10.87 -9.06
CA TYR A 226 -9.93 11.42 -9.13
C TYR A 226 -9.14 10.82 -10.30
N LEU A 227 -9.09 9.50 -10.43
CA LEU A 227 -8.35 8.82 -11.51
C LEU A 227 -8.90 9.17 -12.88
N TRP A 228 -10.22 9.27 -13.02
CA TRP A 228 -10.86 9.67 -14.28
C TRP A 228 -10.49 11.12 -14.67
N GLU A 229 -10.56 12.06 -13.72
CA GLU A 229 -10.21 13.46 -13.96
C GLU A 229 -8.73 13.60 -14.30
N LEU A 230 -7.84 12.93 -13.54
CA LEU A 230 -6.41 12.88 -13.78
C LEU A 230 -6.10 12.42 -15.20
N GLY A 231 -6.60 11.24 -15.59
CA GLY A 231 -6.38 10.70 -16.93
C GLY A 231 -6.89 11.61 -18.03
N SER A 232 -8.08 12.21 -17.84
CA SER A 232 -8.70 13.09 -18.83
C SER A 232 -7.89 14.37 -19.04
N ARG A 233 -7.44 15.02 -17.96
CA ARG A 233 -6.65 16.26 -18.02
C ARG A 233 -5.26 16.02 -18.58
N VAL A 234 -4.59 14.96 -18.12
CA VAL A 234 -3.24 14.63 -18.59
C VAL A 234 -3.27 14.27 -20.08
N ALA A 235 -4.22 13.44 -20.51
CA ALA A 235 -4.39 13.13 -21.93
C ALA A 235 -4.66 14.37 -22.79
N ALA A 236 -5.41 15.35 -22.28
CA ALA A 236 -5.63 16.61 -22.97
C ALA A 236 -4.33 17.43 -23.10
N GLY A 237 -3.52 17.51 -22.04
CA GLY A 237 -2.22 18.18 -22.05
C GLY A 237 -1.27 17.56 -23.07
N VAL A 238 -1.13 16.22 -23.06
CA VAL A 238 -0.29 15.50 -24.03
C VAL A 238 -0.74 15.76 -25.47
N ARG A 239 -2.05 15.69 -25.75
CA ARG A 239 -2.58 16.00 -27.09
C ARG A 239 -2.36 17.45 -27.52
N ALA A 240 -2.32 18.38 -26.57
CA ALA A 240 -2.03 19.79 -26.84
C ALA A 240 -0.52 20.06 -27.02
N GLY A 241 0.35 19.08 -26.81
CA GLY A 241 1.80 19.21 -26.87
C GLY A 241 2.40 19.92 -25.65
N HIS A 242 1.70 19.95 -24.53
CA HIS A 242 2.21 20.52 -23.28
C HIS A 242 3.41 19.69 -22.79
N SER A 243 4.36 20.37 -22.19
CA SER A 243 5.40 19.73 -21.36
C SER A 243 4.79 19.11 -20.12
N VAL A 244 5.56 18.26 -19.42
CA VAL A 244 5.10 17.68 -18.15
C VAL A 244 4.82 18.76 -17.11
N GLN A 245 5.65 19.82 -17.02
CA GLN A 245 5.42 20.94 -16.10
C GLN A 245 4.14 21.72 -16.40
N GLU A 246 3.86 21.99 -17.66
CA GLU A 246 2.60 22.64 -18.06
C GLU A 246 1.41 21.74 -17.74
N THR A 247 1.55 20.42 -17.89
CA THR A 247 0.51 19.46 -17.54
C THR A 247 0.31 19.39 -16.02
N VAL A 248 1.38 19.39 -15.22
CA VAL A 248 1.29 19.47 -13.74
C VAL A 248 0.56 20.74 -13.32
N GLN A 249 0.92 21.89 -13.92
CA GLN A 249 0.25 23.16 -13.63
C GLN A 249 -1.25 23.13 -14.03
N ALA A 250 -1.60 22.49 -15.15
CA ALA A 250 -2.98 22.34 -15.60
C ALA A 250 -3.82 21.39 -14.71
N CYS A 251 -3.19 20.57 -13.90
CA CYS A 251 -3.84 19.67 -12.95
C CYS A 251 -3.87 20.20 -11.50
N ALA A 252 -3.21 21.33 -11.22
CA ALA A 252 -3.01 21.85 -9.87
C ALA A 252 -4.31 22.25 -9.14
N ASP A 253 -5.39 22.54 -9.87
CA ASP A 253 -6.70 22.90 -9.34
C ASP A 253 -7.65 21.72 -9.16
N MET A 254 -7.21 20.48 -9.45
CA MET A 254 -8.02 19.29 -9.23
C MET A 254 -8.44 19.17 -7.78
N ASN A 255 -9.65 18.65 -7.56
CA ASN A 255 -10.14 18.36 -6.23
C ASN A 255 -9.68 16.98 -5.77
N TYR A 256 -8.79 16.94 -4.78
CA TYR A 256 -8.30 15.71 -4.15
C TYR A 256 -8.02 15.93 -2.65
N ARG A 257 -7.80 14.85 -1.92
CA ARG A 257 -7.44 14.92 -0.49
C ARG A 257 -6.12 15.67 -0.32
N ARG A 258 -6.14 16.70 0.51
CA ARG A 258 -4.95 17.52 0.80
C ARG A 258 -4.47 17.24 2.21
N TYR A 259 -4.01 16.03 2.42
CA TYR A 259 -3.49 15.59 3.70
C TYR A 259 -2.04 15.11 3.53
N LEU A 260 -1.18 15.34 4.52
CA LEU A 260 0.26 15.01 4.46
C LEU A 260 0.88 15.47 3.12
N ASN A 261 1.30 14.53 2.29
CA ASN A 261 2.08 14.74 1.07
C ASN A 261 1.27 14.67 -0.20
N CYS A 262 -0.05 14.68 -0.12
CA CYS A 262 -0.91 14.49 -1.29
C CYS A 262 -0.62 15.43 -2.46
N GLU A 263 -0.07 16.64 -2.22
CA GLU A 263 0.32 17.54 -3.31
C GLU A 263 1.52 17.01 -4.09
N PHE A 264 2.48 16.40 -3.38
CA PHE A 264 3.63 15.76 -4.02
C PHE A 264 3.21 14.49 -4.75
N ASP A 265 2.41 13.63 -4.11
CA ASP A 265 1.91 12.40 -4.72
C ASP A 265 1.02 12.71 -5.94
N HIS A 266 0.22 13.79 -5.87
CA HIS A 266 -0.56 14.25 -7.02
C HIS A 266 0.34 14.66 -8.19
N GLN A 267 1.44 15.38 -7.93
CA GLN A 267 2.41 15.73 -8.97
C GLN A 267 3.01 14.45 -9.58
N LEU A 268 3.44 13.49 -8.75
CA LEU A 268 3.99 12.21 -9.25
C LEU A 268 2.97 11.45 -10.09
N ASN A 269 1.70 11.46 -9.69
CA ASN A 269 0.62 10.87 -10.48
C ASN A 269 0.49 11.52 -11.86
N VAL A 270 0.53 12.86 -11.93
CA VAL A 270 0.48 13.57 -13.23
C VAL A 270 1.67 13.16 -14.10
N GLU A 271 2.87 13.11 -13.53
CA GLU A 271 4.10 12.74 -14.23
C GLU A 271 4.04 11.29 -14.76
N SER A 272 3.61 10.34 -13.92
CA SER A 272 3.44 8.94 -14.30
C SER A 272 2.44 8.77 -15.43
N VAL A 273 1.25 9.35 -15.27
CA VAL A 273 0.17 9.26 -16.27
C VAL A 273 0.51 10.01 -17.57
N TYR A 274 1.32 11.08 -17.48
CA TYR A 274 1.83 11.79 -18.66
C TYR A 274 2.67 10.86 -19.54
N LEU A 275 3.53 10.03 -18.93
CA LEU A 275 4.30 9.03 -19.66
C LEU A 275 3.43 7.93 -20.25
N GLU A 276 2.44 7.44 -19.51
CA GLU A 276 1.48 6.45 -20.02
C GLU A 276 0.74 6.93 -21.29
N HIS A 277 0.45 8.23 -21.37
CA HIS A 277 -0.18 8.84 -22.54
C HIS A 277 0.80 9.20 -23.66
N GLY A 278 2.06 8.79 -23.56
CA GLY A 278 3.07 9.00 -24.59
C GLY A 278 3.71 10.40 -24.56
N GLY A 279 3.63 11.09 -23.45
CA GLY A 279 4.35 12.33 -23.22
C GLY A 279 5.87 12.13 -23.29
N ALA A 280 6.60 13.17 -23.70
CA ALA A 280 8.05 13.08 -23.89
C ALA A 280 8.77 12.86 -22.55
N ALA A 281 9.55 11.79 -22.48
CA ALA A 281 10.38 11.48 -21.32
C ALA A 281 11.69 12.30 -21.34
N ASP A 282 11.65 13.52 -20.81
CA ASP A 282 12.89 14.24 -20.45
C ASP A 282 13.14 14.11 -18.94
N PRO A 283 14.10 13.28 -18.50
CA PRO A 283 14.37 13.06 -17.07
C PRO A 283 14.65 14.33 -16.28
N LYS A 284 15.06 15.41 -16.94
CA LYS A 284 15.32 16.70 -16.29
C LYS A 284 14.04 17.46 -15.92
N GLN A 285 12.91 17.04 -16.46
CA GLN A 285 11.62 17.70 -16.27
C GLN A 285 10.72 16.98 -15.26
N PHE A 286 11.06 15.76 -14.85
CA PHE A 286 10.27 14.99 -13.90
C PHE A 286 10.75 15.18 -12.46
N GLY A 287 9.81 15.40 -11.53
CA GLY A 287 10.11 15.56 -10.11
C GLY A 287 10.73 14.33 -9.50
N TRP A 288 10.22 13.15 -9.84
CA TRP A 288 10.75 11.87 -9.36
C TRP A 288 12.13 11.51 -9.93
N ALA A 289 12.45 11.95 -11.16
CA ALA A 289 13.79 11.77 -11.73
C ALA A 289 14.81 12.74 -11.13
N LYS A 290 14.37 13.88 -10.57
CA LYS A 290 15.26 14.85 -9.90
C LYS A 290 15.51 14.49 -8.46
N ASP A 291 14.69 13.70 -7.85
CA ASP A 291 14.81 13.28 -6.46
C ASP A 291 13.50 13.37 -5.71
N TRP A 292 12.71 12.29 -5.71
CA TRP A 292 12.00 12.00 -4.51
C TRP A 292 12.97 12.09 -3.30
N ARG A 293 14.26 11.81 -3.47
CA ARG A 293 15.37 12.06 -2.54
C ARG A 293 15.59 13.53 -2.16
N ASN A 294 15.24 14.51 -3.01
CA ASN A 294 15.38 15.95 -2.72
C ASN A 294 14.06 16.61 -2.29
N ALA A 295 12.92 16.10 -2.70
CA ALA A 295 11.61 16.54 -2.22
C ALA A 295 11.49 16.38 -0.70
N GLU A 296 12.11 15.33 -0.14
CA GLU A 296 12.15 15.07 1.29
C GLU A 296 12.92 16.09 2.13
N LYS A 297 13.80 16.89 1.55
CA LYS A 297 14.45 18.01 2.26
C LYS A 297 13.48 19.14 2.61
N GLN A 298 12.31 19.18 1.96
CA GLN A 298 11.26 20.17 2.27
C GLN A 298 10.32 19.71 3.41
N TRP A 299 10.46 18.47 3.89
CA TRP A 299 9.62 17.89 4.93
C TRP A 299 10.19 17.98 6.34
N SER A 300 11.37 18.49 6.49
CA SER A 300 12.05 18.71 7.78
C SER A 300 11.78 20.10 8.37
N GLY A 301 10.60 20.66 8.12
CA GLY A 301 10.11 21.92 8.69
C GLY A 301 8.99 21.70 9.69
#